data_ed6c394d636d6054e264b73e173be3e6
#
_entry.id   ed6c394d636d6054e264b73e173be3e6
#
_cell.length_a   1.000
_cell.length_b   1.000
_cell.length_c   1.000
_cell.angle_alpha   90.00
_cell.angle_beta   90.00
_cell.angle_gamma   90.00
#
_symmetry.space_group_name_H-M   'P 1'
#
loop_
_entity.id
_entity.type
_entity.pdbx_description
1 polymer ?
#
loop_
_entity_poly.entity_id
_entity_poly.type
_entity_poly.pdbx_seq_one_letter_code
_entity_poly.pdbx_strand_id
1 'polypeptide(L)'
;MSNTSENKSILKKDGVSYLVPFILITFCFALWGFANDITNPMVKAFSKIFRMSVTDGTLVQVAFYGGYFAMAFPAAMFIRKYTYKAGVMMGLGLYAVGALAFFPAKLTGNYYPFLLAYFVMTCGLSFLETSCNPYILSMGTEETATRRLNLAQAFNPIGSLMGMFVAMNFIQNQLHPMDTAERAQLSQAEFEAIRDSDLTILITPYLTIGIVILVMLLVIRMSKMPKNADKSHSIDFIPTLKRLYAVKRYRYGVVAQFFYVGAQIMCWTFIIQYGTRLFMAQGMEEQAAEVLSQKYNIVAMVIFCISRFVCTLILKYVNPGQLLKVLAIAASLCVLGVIFLQNIYGMYCLVGVSACMSLMFPTIYGIALKGMGDDAKFGAAGLIMAILGGSVLPPLQAAIIDCKTLWGMPAVNLSFVLPLVCFVVITVYGHRMRREH
;
A
#
# COMPACT_ATOMS: atom_id res chain seq x y z
N MET A 1 -46.44 -2.75 -11.09
CA MET A 1 -45.32 -2.13 -10.37
C MET A 1 -44.82 -3.14 -9.35
N SER A 2 -43.92 -4.03 -9.74
CA SER A 2 -43.30 -5.02 -8.83
C SER A 2 -41.95 -4.46 -8.37
N ASN A 3 -41.95 -3.93 -7.16
CA ASN A 3 -40.76 -3.47 -6.46
C ASN A 3 -40.03 -4.70 -5.89
N THR A 4 -39.34 -5.47 -6.73
CA THR A 4 -38.38 -6.47 -6.28
C THR A 4 -37.03 -5.77 -6.15
N SER A 5 -36.75 -5.27 -4.96
CA SER A 5 -35.38 -5.02 -4.52
C SER A 5 -34.67 -6.37 -4.43
N GLU A 6 -34.34 -6.96 -5.57
CA GLU A 6 -33.41 -8.09 -5.62
C GLU A 6 -32.11 -7.63 -4.97
N ASN A 7 -31.78 -8.25 -3.87
CA ASN A 7 -30.54 -8.09 -3.14
C ASN A 7 -29.42 -8.61 -4.07
N LYS A 8 -28.99 -7.73 -5.03
CA LYS A 8 -28.04 -8.10 -6.09
C LYS A 8 -26.78 -8.63 -5.43
N SER A 9 -26.56 -9.92 -5.54
CA SER A 9 -25.41 -10.61 -4.95
C SER A 9 -24.11 -10.01 -5.51
N ILE A 10 -23.20 -9.59 -4.62
CA ILE A 10 -21.90 -9.00 -4.98
C ILE A 10 -21.04 -9.98 -5.79
N LEU A 11 -21.24 -11.29 -5.61
CA LEU A 11 -20.38 -12.37 -6.09
C LEU A 11 -21.12 -13.37 -7.01
N LYS A 12 -22.24 -12.97 -7.60
CA LYS A 12 -22.94 -13.79 -8.60
C LYS A 12 -23.16 -12.98 -9.89
N LYS A 13 -22.95 -13.62 -11.03
CA LYS A 13 -23.27 -13.08 -12.36
C LYS A 13 -23.67 -14.24 -13.25
N ASP A 14 -24.79 -14.08 -13.95
CA ASP A 14 -25.30 -15.08 -14.91
C ASP A 14 -25.41 -16.50 -14.31
N GLY A 15 -25.85 -16.61 -13.05
CA GLY A 15 -25.98 -17.88 -12.33
C GLY A 15 -24.66 -18.47 -11.78
N VAL A 16 -23.49 -17.89 -12.13
CA VAL A 16 -22.18 -18.35 -11.67
C VAL A 16 -21.80 -17.68 -10.37
N SER A 17 -21.33 -18.47 -9.39
CA SER A 17 -20.78 -17.97 -8.13
C SER A 17 -19.27 -17.75 -8.23
N TYR A 18 -18.82 -16.56 -7.84
CA TYR A 18 -17.39 -16.19 -7.79
C TYR A 18 -16.81 -16.20 -6.38
N LEU A 19 -17.49 -16.84 -5.41
CA LEU A 19 -17.08 -16.80 -3.99
C LEU A 19 -15.68 -17.36 -3.77
N VAL A 20 -15.38 -18.55 -4.29
CA VAL A 20 -14.06 -19.19 -4.10
C VAL A 20 -12.94 -18.38 -4.75
N PRO A 21 -13.02 -17.99 -6.04
CA PRO A 21 -12.04 -17.10 -6.64
C PRO A 21 -11.87 -15.78 -5.88
N PHE A 22 -12.97 -15.19 -5.40
CA PHE A 22 -12.93 -13.96 -4.63
C PHE A 22 -12.14 -14.12 -3.32
N ILE A 23 -12.39 -15.20 -2.55
CA ILE A 23 -11.67 -15.48 -1.31
C ILE A 23 -10.18 -15.65 -1.58
N LEU A 24 -9.80 -16.44 -2.60
CA LEU A 24 -8.40 -16.71 -2.94
C LEU A 24 -7.66 -15.42 -3.33
N ILE A 25 -8.28 -14.58 -4.16
CA ILE A 25 -7.68 -13.30 -4.55
C ILE A 25 -7.65 -12.32 -3.36
N THR A 26 -8.68 -12.32 -2.51
CA THR A 26 -8.71 -11.51 -1.30
C THR A 26 -7.56 -11.85 -0.36
N PHE A 27 -7.20 -13.13 -0.23
CA PHE A 27 -6.05 -13.54 0.56
C PHE A 27 -4.73 -12.99 0.00
N CYS A 28 -4.60 -12.87 -1.32
CA CYS A 28 -3.43 -12.21 -1.93
C CYS A 28 -3.27 -10.75 -1.48
N PHE A 29 -4.37 -10.02 -1.23
CA PHE A 29 -4.29 -8.65 -0.70
C PHE A 29 -3.71 -8.60 0.71
N ALA A 30 -4.02 -9.59 1.57
CA ALA A 30 -3.42 -9.68 2.89
C ALA A 30 -1.92 -10.02 2.81
N LEU A 31 -1.53 -10.94 1.93
CA LEU A 31 -0.11 -11.30 1.73
C LEU A 31 0.72 -10.11 1.27
N TRP A 32 0.19 -9.30 0.40
CA TRP A 32 0.92 -8.12 -0.07
C TRP A 32 0.94 -6.98 0.96
N GLY A 33 -0.14 -6.76 1.73
CA GLY A 33 -0.11 -5.85 2.88
C GLY A 33 0.97 -6.24 3.89
N PHE A 34 1.10 -7.52 4.19
CA PHE A 34 2.16 -8.06 5.03
C PHE A 34 3.56 -7.70 4.51
N ALA A 35 3.83 -7.90 3.21
CA ALA A 35 5.13 -7.60 2.61
C ALA A 35 5.49 -6.11 2.68
N ASN A 36 4.51 -5.23 2.50
CA ASN A 36 4.74 -3.79 2.58
C ASN A 36 5.25 -3.36 3.96
N ASP A 37 4.58 -3.81 5.01
CA ASP A 37 4.83 -3.29 6.35
C ASP A 37 5.89 -4.05 7.14
N ILE A 38 6.19 -5.30 6.80
CA ILE A 38 7.37 -5.98 7.33
C ILE A 38 8.67 -5.35 6.80
N THR A 39 8.63 -4.72 5.61
CA THR A 39 9.81 -4.13 4.97
C THR A 39 10.19 -2.77 5.57
N ASN A 40 9.25 -1.99 6.06
CA ASN A 40 9.52 -0.64 6.56
C ASN A 40 10.59 -0.57 7.66
N PRO A 41 10.59 -1.42 8.70
CA PRO A 41 11.62 -1.40 9.74
C PRO A 41 12.99 -1.91 9.26
N MET A 42 13.05 -2.54 8.09
CA MET A 42 14.29 -3.17 7.59
C MET A 42 15.38 -2.17 7.23
N VAL A 43 15.03 -0.92 6.89
CA VAL A 43 16.02 0.14 6.68
C VAL A 43 16.94 0.26 7.89
N LYS A 44 16.36 0.40 9.09
CA LYS A 44 17.12 0.52 10.33
C LYS A 44 17.83 -0.79 10.69
N ALA A 45 17.19 -1.94 10.49
CA ALA A 45 17.76 -3.25 10.77
C ALA A 45 19.02 -3.51 9.93
N PHE A 46 18.96 -3.30 8.61
CA PHE A 46 20.12 -3.49 7.73
C PHE A 46 21.24 -2.49 8.02
N SER A 47 20.93 -1.22 8.29
CA SER A 47 21.94 -0.22 8.66
C SER A 47 22.75 -0.69 9.88
N LYS A 48 22.06 -1.26 10.87
CA LYS A 48 22.67 -1.81 12.08
C LYS A 48 23.48 -3.09 11.81
N ILE A 49 22.89 -4.05 11.05
CA ILE A 49 23.48 -5.35 10.76
C ILE A 49 24.77 -5.22 9.93
N PHE A 50 24.79 -4.30 8.96
CA PHE A 50 25.91 -4.13 8.02
C PHE A 50 26.82 -2.94 8.36
N ARG A 51 26.65 -2.27 9.50
CA ARG A 51 27.41 -1.06 9.89
C ARG A 51 27.37 0.04 8.81
N MET A 52 26.20 0.28 8.24
CA MET A 52 26.02 1.26 7.16
C MET A 52 25.34 2.54 7.69
N SER A 53 25.45 3.61 6.90
CA SER A 53 24.65 4.81 7.14
C SER A 53 23.15 4.50 6.99
N VAL A 54 22.29 5.28 7.63
CA VAL A 54 20.83 5.17 7.43
C VAL A 54 20.47 5.43 5.98
N THR A 55 21.19 6.34 5.32
CA THR A 55 21.01 6.64 3.89
C THR A 55 21.24 5.40 3.02
N ASP A 56 22.31 4.64 3.26
CA ASP A 56 22.57 3.39 2.53
C ASP A 56 21.48 2.34 2.82
N GLY A 57 20.98 2.28 4.05
CA GLY A 57 19.87 1.44 4.44
C GLY A 57 18.57 1.74 3.66
N THR A 58 18.37 2.99 3.20
CA THR A 58 17.20 3.37 2.39
C THR A 58 17.18 2.73 1.00
N LEU A 59 18.28 2.16 0.52
CA LEU A 59 18.31 1.41 -0.74
C LEU A 59 17.33 0.23 -0.73
N VAL A 60 16.96 -0.30 0.43
CA VAL A 60 15.85 -1.28 0.56
C VAL A 60 14.55 -0.70 -0.01
N GLN A 61 14.22 0.54 0.33
CA GLN A 61 13.01 1.20 -0.19
C GLN A 61 13.13 1.48 -1.69
N VAL A 62 14.32 1.86 -2.17
CA VAL A 62 14.57 2.05 -3.61
C VAL A 62 14.36 0.74 -4.37
N ALA A 63 14.90 -0.38 -3.85
CA ALA A 63 14.69 -1.70 -4.44
C ALA A 63 13.21 -2.09 -4.42
N PHE A 64 12.53 -1.83 -3.30
CA PHE A 64 11.12 -2.14 -3.11
C PHE A 64 10.22 -1.35 -4.08
N TYR A 65 10.27 -0.03 -4.09
CA TYR A 65 9.44 0.80 -4.98
C TYR A 65 9.89 0.71 -6.44
N GLY A 66 11.20 0.49 -6.69
CA GLY A 66 11.75 0.27 -8.01
C GLY A 66 11.16 -0.95 -8.70
N GLY A 67 10.93 -2.05 -7.97
CA GLY A 67 10.28 -3.25 -8.46
C GLY A 67 8.82 -3.00 -8.89
N TYR A 68 8.08 -2.21 -8.11
CA TYR A 68 6.71 -1.81 -8.47
C TYR A 68 6.69 -1.01 -9.78
N PHE A 69 7.52 0.00 -9.88
CA PHE A 69 7.57 0.87 -11.06
C PHE A 69 8.02 0.11 -12.31
N ALA A 70 9.11 -0.63 -12.21
CA ALA A 70 9.71 -1.33 -13.34
C ALA A 70 8.77 -2.41 -13.92
N MET A 71 7.99 -3.08 -13.05
CA MET A 71 7.21 -4.24 -13.48
C MET A 71 5.74 -3.95 -13.78
N ALA A 72 5.20 -2.76 -13.50
CA ALA A 72 3.79 -2.43 -13.72
C ALA A 72 3.35 -2.62 -15.19
N PHE A 73 4.10 -2.09 -16.16
CA PHE A 73 3.80 -2.27 -17.57
C PHE A 73 4.08 -3.68 -18.09
N PRO A 74 5.24 -4.30 -17.82
CA PRO A 74 5.49 -5.70 -18.18
C PRO A 74 4.41 -6.65 -17.65
N ALA A 75 3.93 -6.43 -16.41
CA ALA A 75 2.83 -7.20 -15.83
C ALA A 75 1.54 -7.04 -16.63
N ALA A 76 1.16 -5.81 -16.99
CA ALA A 76 -0.04 -5.57 -17.78
C ALA A 76 0.04 -6.21 -19.17
N MET A 77 1.20 -6.15 -19.84
CA MET A 77 1.43 -6.81 -21.13
C MET A 77 1.30 -8.33 -21.00
N PHE A 78 1.89 -8.90 -19.95
CA PHE A 78 1.80 -10.34 -19.67
C PHE A 78 0.35 -10.78 -19.43
N ILE A 79 -0.39 -10.05 -18.58
CA ILE A 79 -1.79 -10.36 -18.27
C ILE A 79 -2.67 -10.27 -19.51
N ARG A 80 -2.41 -9.30 -20.38
CA ARG A 80 -3.17 -9.14 -21.63
C ARG A 80 -2.89 -10.28 -22.60
N LYS A 81 -1.63 -10.72 -22.70
CA LYS A 81 -1.24 -11.83 -23.57
C LYS A 81 -1.78 -13.19 -23.08
N TYR A 82 -1.83 -13.38 -21.78
CA TYR A 82 -2.24 -14.64 -21.16
C TYR A 82 -3.62 -14.48 -20.47
N THR A 83 -3.65 -14.45 -19.12
CA THR A 83 -4.88 -14.35 -18.33
C THR A 83 -4.59 -13.66 -17.01
N TYR A 84 -5.65 -13.19 -16.32
CA TYR A 84 -5.52 -12.72 -14.95
C TYR A 84 -4.97 -13.80 -14.00
N LYS A 85 -5.45 -15.06 -14.16
CA LYS A 85 -4.92 -16.19 -13.37
C LYS A 85 -3.43 -16.36 -13.58
N ALA A 86 -2.94 -16.31 -14.82
CA ALA A 86 -1.52 -16.41 -15.14
C ALA A 86 -0.72 -15.25 -14.51
N GLY A 87 -1.27 -14.03 -14.54
CA GLY A 87 -0.65 -12.87 -13.89
C GLY A 87 -0.54 -13.04 -12.38
N VAL A 88 -1.59 -13.53 -11.71
CA VAL A 88 -1.55 -13.83 -10.26
C VAL A 88 -0.52 -14.93 -9.96
N MET A 89 -0.48 -16.00 -10.75
CA MET A 89 0.50 -17.08 -10.57
C MET A 89 1.94 -16.59 -10.76
N MET A 90 2.19 -15.75 -11.77
CA MET A 90 3.50 -15.14 -12.00
C MET A 90 3.88 -14.24 -10.81
N GLY A 91 2.95 -13.43 -10.33
CA GLY A 91 3.16 -12.56 -9.17
C GLY A 91 3.51 -13.33 -7.90
N LEU A 92 2.74 -14.38 -7.59
CA LEU A 92 3.04 -15.26 -6.44
C LEU A 92 4.37 -15.98 -6.61
N GLY A 93 4.69 -16.43 -7.83
CA GLY A 93 5.97 -17.09 -8.14
C GLY A 93 7.16 -16.17 -7.89
N LEU A 94 7.14 -14.95 -8.43
CA LEU A 94 8.21 -13.96 -8.22
C LEU A 94 8.30 -13.55 -6.75
N TYR A 95 7.16 -13.37 -6.08
CA TYR A 95 7.14 -13.04 -4.65
C TYR A 95 7.79 -14.18 -3.84
N ALA A 96 7.43 -15.45 -4.08
CA ALA A 96 8.03 -16.60 -3.40
C ALA A 96 9.53 -16.69 -3.68
N VAL A 97 9.95 -16.55 -4.93
CA VAL A 97 11.39 -16.57 -5.31
C VAL A 97 12.14 -15.45 -4.59
N GLY A 98 11.62 -14.22 -4.58
CA GLY A 98 12.23 -13.10 -3.86
C GLY A 98 12.33 -13.35 -2.36
N ALA A 99 11.25 -13.83 -1.73
CA ALA A 99 11.24 -14.14 -0.30
C ALA A 99 12.21 -15.28 0.08
N LEU A 100 12.27 -16.34 -0.72
CA LEU A 100 13.19 -17.47 -0.50
C LEU A 100 14.65 -17.12 -0.84
N ALA A 101 14.89 -16.14 -1.72
CA ALA A 101 16.23 -15.64 -2.05
C ALA A 101 16.94 -14.96 -0.87
N PHE A 102 16.21 -14.64 0.20
CA PHE A 102 16.82 -14.17 1.45
C PHE A 102 17.77 -15.22 2.06
N PHE A 103 17.51 -16.51 1.89
CA PHE A 103 18.38 -17.57 2.37
C PHE A 103 19.76 -17.55 1.69
N PRO A 104 19.87 -17.68 0.34
CA PRO A 104 21.19 -17.55 -0.30
C PRO A 104 21.80 -16.17 -0.13
N ALA A 105 21.04 -15.09 0.00
CA ALA A 105 21.55 -13.76 0.29
C ALA A 105 22.29 -13.74 1.65
N LYS A 106 21.74 -14.38 2.69
CA LYS A 106 22.42 -14.52 3.99
C LYS A 106 23.78 -15.19 3.84
N LEU A 107 23.90 -16.25 3.04
CA LEU A 107 25.15 -17.01 2.87
C LEU A 107 26.29 -16.16 2.27
N THR A 108 25.96 -15.08 1.56
CA THR A 108 26.97 -14.16 1.02
C THR A 108 27.55 -13.23 2.08
N GLY A 109 26.87 -13.03 3.20
CA GLY A 109 27.22 -12.02 4.21
C GLY A 109 27.24 -10.59 3.69
N ASN A 110 26.63 -10.31 2.52
CA ASN A 110 26.65 -9.03 1.83
C ASN A 110 25.22 -8.43 1.74
N TYR A 111 25.14 -7.12 1.69
CA TYR A 111 23.86 -6.36 1.64
C TYR A 111 23.18 -6.43 0.28
N TYR A 112 23.92 -6.31 -0.82
CA TYR A 112 23.37 -6.19 -2.16
C TYR A 112 22.48 -7.36 -2.62
N PRO A 113 22.77 -8.64 -2.31
CA PRO A 113 21.87 -9.74 -2.61
C PRO A 113 20.48 -9.62 -1.96
N PHE A 114 20.39 -8.99 -0.78
CA PHE A 114 19.09 -8.70 -0.15
C PHE A 114 18.31 -7.65 -0.94
N LEU A 115 18.98 -6.62 -1.48
CA LEU A 115 18.33 -5.65 -2.36
C LEU A 115 17.75 -6.31 -3.61
N LEU A 116 18.49 -7.23 -4.22
CA LEU A 116 18.00 -8.00 -5.36
C LEU A 116 16.80 -8.88 -4.99
N ALA A 117 16.85 -9.54 -3.83
CA ALA A 117 15.75 -10.34 -3.31
C ALA A 117 14.48 -9.48 -3.09
N TYR A 118 14.62 -8.29 -2.51
CA TYR A 118 13.53 -7.32 -2.38
C TYR A 118 13.00 -6.88 -3.74
N PHE A 119 13.86 -6.54 -4.68
CA PHE A 119 13.46 -6.13 -6.02
C PHE A 119 12.64 -7.22 -6.72
N VAL A 120 13.10 -8.48 -6.70
CA VAL A 120 12.37 -9.61 -7.28
C VAL A 120 11.04 -9.84 -6.57
N MET A 121 11.02 -9.76 -5.25
CA MET A 121 9.81 -9.89 -4.44
C MET A 121 8.77 -8.83 -4.85
N THR A 122 9.18 -7.57 -4.98
CA THR A 122 8.27 -6.47 -5.35
C THR A 122 7.89 -6.46 -6.81
N CYS A 123 8.69 -7.00 -7.70
CA CYS A 123 8.23 -7.36 -9.05
C CYS A 123 7.01 -8.29 -8.98
N GLY A 124 7.03 -9.28 -8.10
CA GLY A 124 5.88 -10.16 -7.85
C GLY A 124 4.67 -9.41 -7.31
N LEU A 125 4.86 -8.50 -6.37
CA LEU A 125 3.79 -7.65 -5.83
C LEU A 125 3.17 -6.76 -6.91
N SER A 126 3.97 -6.19 -7.80
CA SER A 126 3.49 -5.40 -8.94
C SER A 126 2.60 -6.22 -9.88
N PHE A 127 2.96 -7.49 -10.16
CA PHE A 127 2.11 -8.42 -10.90
C PHE A 127 0.81 -8.71 -10.18
N LEU A 128 0.83 -8.92 -8.86
CA LEU A 128 -0.36 -9.16 -8.05
C LEU A 128 -1.30 -7.95 -8.09
N GLU A 129 -0.79 -6.74 -7.86
CA GLU A 129 -1.61 -5.54 -7.91
C GLU A 129 -2.23 -5.28 -9.28
N THR A 130 -1.44 -5.45 -10.34
CA THR A 130 -1.90 -5.26 -11.71
C THR A 130 -2.93 -6.31 -12.13
N SER A 131 -2.88 -7.53 -11.54
CA SER A 131 -3.79 -8.64 -11.85
C SER A 131 -5.01 -8.67 -10.95
N CYS A 132 -4.82 -8.64 -9.61
CA CYS A 132 -5.89 -8.91 -8.63
C CYS A 132 -6.96 -7.82 -8.64
N ASN A 133 -6.57 -6.54 -8.73
CA ASN A 133 -7.51 -5.43 -8.70
C ASN A 133 -8.54 -5.50 -9.86
N PRO A 134 -8.13 -5.52 -11.15
CA PRO A 134 -9.09 -5.63 -12.24
C PRO A 134 -9.78 -6.99 -12.29
N TYR A 135 -9.14 -8.05 -11.79
CA TYR A 135 -9.78 -9.37 -11.71
C TYR A 135 -10.98 -9.34 -10.74
N ILE A 136 -10.82 -8.77 -9.56
CA ILE A 136 -11.93 -8.56 -8.60
C ILE A 136 -13.05 -7.71 -9.23
N LEU A 137 -12.70 -6.65 -9.96
CA LEU A 137 -13.71 -5.83 -10.66
C LEU A 137 -14.52 -6.64 -11.66
N SER A 138 -13.94 -7.66 -12.30
CA SER A 138 -14.60 -8.52 -13.27
C SER A 138 -15.46 -9.65 -12.68
N MET A 139 -15.34 -9.95 -11.38
CA MET A 139 -16.05 -11.05 -10.69
C MET A 139 -17.48 -10.67 -10.28
N GLY A 140 -18.34 -10.28 -11.21
CA GLY A 140 -19.72 -9.95 -10.93
C GLY A 140 -20.23 -8.81 -11.79
N THR A 141 -21.34 -8.15 -11.36
CA THR A 141 -21.91 -7.02 -12.10
C THR A 141 -21.06 -5.76 -11.94
N GLU A 142 -21.12 -4.89 -12.95
CA GLU A 142 -20.37 -3.63 -12.98
C GLU A 142 -20.83 -2.64 -11.88
N GLU A 143 -22.12 -2.65 -11.55
CA GLU A 143 -22.71 -1.80 -10.51
C GLU A 143 -22.10 -2.05 -9.12
N THR A 144 -21.76 -3.31 -8.81
CA THR A 144 -21.16 -3.69 -7.52
C THR A 144 -19.63 -3.77 -7.54
N ALA A 145 -19.00 -3.49 -8.67
CA ALA A 145 -17.56 -3.69 -8.88
C ALA A 145 -16.70 -2.93 -7.87
N THR A 146 -16.94 -1.63 -7.68
CA THR A 146 -16.17 -0.80 -6.74
C THR A 146 -16.35 -1.27 -5.30
N ARG A 147 -17.57 -1.65 -4.89
CA ARG A 147 -17.84 -2.19 -3.55
C ARG A 147 -17.11 -3.52 -3.34
N ARG A 148 -17.10 -4.39 -4.34
CA ARG A 148 -16.41 -5.68 -4.33
C ARG A 148 -14.90 -5.51 -4.18
N LEU A 149 -14.31 -4.54 -4.90
CA LEU A 149 -12.89 -4.22 -4.78
C LEU A 149 -12.56 -3.67 -3.39
N ASN A 150 -13.38 -2.77 -2.85
CA ASN A 150 -13.20 -2.25 -1.49
C ASN A 150 -13.24 -3.37 -0.44
N LEU A 151 -14.18 -4.33 -0.58
CA LEU A 151 -14.26 -5.48 0.31
C LEU A 151 -13.00 -6.35 0.25
N ALA A 152 -12.52 -6.68 -0.94
CA ALA A 152 -11.28 -7.47 -1.10
C ALA A 152 -10.07 -6.73 -0.52
N GLN A 153 -9.92 -5.46 -0.84
CA GLN A 153 -8.81 -4.65 -0.35
C GLN A 153 -8.90 -4.31 1.15
N ALA A 154 -10.04 -4.54 1.82
CA ALA A 154 -10.14 -4.39 3.26
C ALA A 154 -9.26 -5.39 4.04
N PHE A 155 -8.82 -6.47 3.38
CA PHE A 155 -7.90 -7.44 3.97
C PHE A 155 -6.42 -7.05 3.85
N ASN A 156 -6.08 -6.09 3.00
CA ASN A 156 -4.71 -5.57 2.89
C ASN A 156 -4.21 -4.95 4.22
N PRO A 157 -4.93 -4.03 4.90
CA PRO A 157 -4.50 -3.49 6.19
C PRO A 157 -4.39 -4.55 7.29
N ILE A 158 -5.16 -5.64 7.22
CA ILE A 158 -5.01 -6.76 8.16
C ILE A 158 -3.64 -7.41 7.97
N GLY A 159 -3.25 -7.65 6.71
CA GLY A 159 -1.90 -8.12 6.38
C GLY A 159 -0.82 -7.16 6.85
N SER A 160 -1.00 -5.85 6.65
CA SER A 160 -0.11 -4.80 7.11
C SER A 160 0.11 -4.84 8.63
N LEU A 161 -0.96 -4.91 9.41
CA LEU A 161 -0.88 -5.02 10.88
C LEU A 161 -0.15 -6.30 11.31
N MET A 162 -0.39 -7.43 10.63
CA MET A 162 0.35 -8.67 10.87
C MET A 162 1.83 -8.52 10.53
N GLY A 163 2.17 -7.86 9.41
CA GLY A 163 3.56 -7.57 9.01
C GLY A 163 4.28 -6.72 10.04
N MET A 164 3.65 -5.65 10.52
CA MET A 164 4.19 -4.80 11.59
C MET A 164 4.39 -5.58 12.89
N PHE A 165 3.42 -6.40 13.29
CA PHE A 165 3.51 -7.24 14.48
C PHE A 165 4.69 -8.22 14.39
N VAL A 166 4.86 -8.88 13.25
CA VAL A 166 5.97 -9.80 13.00
C VAL A 166 7.31 -9.06 13.00
N ALA A 167 7.39 -7.91 12.34
CA ALA A 167 8.61 -7.10 12.31
C ALA A 167 9.04 -6.67 13.72
N MET A 168 8.12 -6.23 14.57
CA MET A 168 8.43 -5.82 15.94
C MET A 168 8.84 -7.00 16.81
N ASN A 169 8.06 -8.07 16.85
CA ASN A 169 8.24 -9.13 17.86
C ASN A 169 9.24 -10.22 17.43
N PHE A 170 9.32 -10.51 16.14
CA PHE A 170 10.16 -11.60 15.61
C PHE A 170 11.43 -11.10 14.92
N ILE A 171 11.58 -9.80 14.68
CA ILE A 171 12.81 -9.23 14.14
C ILE A 171 13.38 -8.21 15.13
N GLN A 172 12.80 -7.03 15.26
CA GLN A 172 13.39 -5.91 16.00
C GLN A 172 13.73 -6.23 17.45
N ASN A 173 12.81 -6.88 18.18
CA ASN A 173 13.00 -7.24 19.58
C ASN A 173 14.00 -8.38 19.79
N GLN A 174 14.34 -9.13 18.75
CA GLN A 174 15.28 -10.26 18.83
C GLN A 174 16.68 -9.92 18.30
N LEU A 175 16.83 -8.82 17.54
CA LEU A 175 18.14 -8.37 17.08
C LEU A 175 19.02 -7.99 18.27
N HIS A 176 20.32 -8.25 18.12
CA HIS A 176 21.30 -7.90 19.14
C HIS A 176 21.19 -6.41 19.52
N PRO A 177 21.17 -6.04 20.81
CA PRO A 177 20.86 -4.67 21.26
C PRO A 177 21.91 -3.63 20.84
N MET A 178 23.18 -4.01 20.65
CA MET A 178 24.25 -3.11 20.24
C MET A 178 23.88 -2.24 19.04
N ASP A 179 24.16 -0.96 19.12
CA ASP A 179 23.98 -0.02 18.03
C ASP A 179 25.11 -0.11 16.97
N THR A 180 25.04 0.71 15.92
CA THR A 180 26.03 0.72 14.83
C THR A 180 27.41 1.15 15.32
N ALA A 181 27.49 2.09 16.27
CA ALA A 181 28.75 2.61 16.80
C ALA A 181 29.43 1.59 17.71
N GLU A 182 28.67 0.93 18.57
CA GLU A 182 29.14 -0.16 19.42
C GLU A 182 29.68 -1.34 18.60
N ARG A 183 28.94 -1.73 17.56
CA ARG A 183 29.36 -2.79 16.63
C ARG A 183 30.63 -2.44 15.85
N ALA A 184 30.92 -1.16 15.63
CA ALA A 184 32.15 -0.72 14.98
C ALA A 184 33.39 -0.99 15.80
N GLN A 185 33.27 -1.16 17.13
CA GLN A 185 34.37 -1.42 18.07
C GLN A 185 34.68 -2.91 18.24
N LEU A 186 33.82 -3.81 17.73
CA LEU A 186 33.98 -5.26 17.83
C LEU A 186 35.14 -5.76 16.94
N SER A 187 35.79 -6.85 17.37
CA SER A 187 36.67 -7.61 16.49
C SER A 187 35.88 -8.16 15.29
N GLN A 188 36.60 -8.44 14.18
CA GLN A 188 35.95 -8.95 12.98
C GLN A 188 35.18 -10.26 13.22
N ALA A 189 35.73 -11.16 14.02
CA ALA A 189 35.10 -12.46 14.33
C ALA A 189 33.80 -12.30 15.17
N GLU A 190 33.83 -11.43 16.18
CA GLU A 190 32.69 -11.12 17.02
C GLU A 190 31.55 -10.45 16.19
N PHE A 191 31.92 -9.51 15.34
CA PHE A 191 30.97 -8.84 14.44
C PHE A 191 30.32 -9.83 13.50
N GLU A 192 31.09 -10.72 12.87
CA GLU A 192 30.54 -11.73 11.93
C GLU A 192 29.60 -12.70 12.64
N ALA A 193 29.91 -13.11 13.87
CA ALA A 193 29.03 -13.97 14.66
C ALA A 193 27.68 -13.29 14.97
N ILE A 194 27.69 -12.02 15.41
CA ILE A 194 26.49 -11.24 15.70
C ILE A 194 25.71 -10.98 14.40
N ARG A 195 26.40 -10.60 13.33
CA ARG A 195 25.77 -10.38 12.01
C ARG A 195 25.06 -11.63 11.52
N ASP A 196 25.68 -12.80 11.58
CA ASP A 196 25.10 -14.05 11.13
C ASP A 196 23.87 -14.44 11.97
N SER A 197 23.93 -14.24 13.28
CA SER A 197 22.79 -14.42 14.17
C SER A 197 21.64 -13.48 13.81
N ASP A 198 21.90 -12.19 13.67
CA ASP A 198 20.91 -11.18 13.33
C ASP A 198 20.29 -11.43 11.94
N LEU A 199 21.11 -11.83 10.96
CA LEU A 199 20.61 -12.21 9.64
C LEU A 199 19.72 -13.44 9.69
N THR A 200 20.00 -14.42 10.56
CA THR A 200 19.13 -15.59 10.76
C THR A 200 17.75 -15.18 11.28
N ILE A 201 17.72 -14.29 12.26
CA ILE A 201 16.48 -13.73 12.82
C ILE A 201 15.71 -13.00 11.72
N LEU A 202 16.39 -12.14 10.94
CA LEU A 202 15.80 -11.32 9.92
C LEU A 202 15.17 -12.14 8.79
N ILE A 203 15.86 -13.19 8.28
CA ILE A 203 15.38 -13.97 7.13
C ILE A 203 14.22 -14.91 7.48
N THR A 204 14.11 -15.35 8.73
CA THR A 204 13.13 -16.37 9.14
C THR A 204 11.68 -16.02 8.77
N PRO A 205 11.16 -14.81 9.05
CA PRO A 205 9.80 -14.42 8.62
C PRO A 205 9.64 -14.39 7.10
N TYR A 206 10.69 -13.99 6.35
CA TYR A 206 10.63 -13.97 4.87
C TYR A 206 10.60 -15.38 4.29
N LEU A 207 11.35 -16.32 4.83
CA LEU A 207 11.29 -17.72 4.42
C LEU A 207 9.92 -18.32 4.73
N THR A 208 9.39 -18.02 5.91
CA THR A 208 8.06 -18.51 6.33
C THR A 208 6.98 -18.01 5.38
N ILE A 209 6.95 -16.70 5.07
CA ILE A 209 5.96 -16.17 4.13
C ILE A 209 6.19 -16.71 2.71
N GLY A 210 7.43 -16.92 2.30
CA GLY A 210 7.78 -17.54 1.01
C GLY A 210 7.14 -18.92 0.85
N ILE A 211 7.17 -19.75 1.89
CA ILE A 211 6.51 -21.06 1.91
C ILE A 211 4.99 -20.92 1.83
N VAL A 212 4.39 -20.01 2.62
CA VAL A 212 2.94 -19.73 2.57
C VAL A 212 2.52 -19.32 1.16
N ILE A 213 3.31 -18.50 0.49
CA ILE A 213 3.03 -18.04 -0.88
C ILE A 213 3.13 -19.19 -1.88
N LEU A 214 4.09 -20.10 -1.73
CA LEU A 214 4.18 -21.30 -2.57
C LEU A 214 2.95 -22.18 -2.41
N VAL A 215 2.47 -22.40 -1.19
CA VAL A 215 1.22 -23.12 -0.93
C VAL A 215 0.05 -22.42 -1.62
N MET A 216 -0.05 -21.09 -1.47
CA MET A 216 -1.12 -20.30 -2.11
C MET A 216 -1.05 -20.38 -3.65
N LEU A 217 0.14 -20.35 -4.24
CA LEU A 217 0.36 -20.54 -5.67
C LEU A 217 -0.17 -21.90 -6.13
N LEU A 218 0.10 -22.97 -5.39
CA LEU A 218 -0.40 -24.31 -5.70
C LEU A 218 -1.93 -24.37 -5.61
N VAL A 219 -2.51 -23.79 -4.57
CA VAL A 219 -3.97 -23.71 -4.40
C VAL A 219 -4.62 -22.98 -5.57
N ILE A 220 -4.10 -21.81 -5.97
CA ILE A 220 -4.63 -21.05 -7.11
C ILE A 220 -4.43 -21.83 -8.42
N ARG A 221 -3.31 -22.50 -8.61
CA ARG A 221 -3.06 -23.35 -9.80
C ARG A 221 -4.14 -24.43 -9.95
N MET A 222 -4.48 -25.11 -8.87
CA MET A 222 -5.49 -26.18 -8.83
C MET A 222 -6.93 -25.67 -8.90
N SER A 223 -7.19 -24.43 -8.50
CA SER A 223 -8.54 -23.84 -8.44
C SER A 223 -9.05 -23.49 -9.84
N LYS A 224 -10.37 -23.73 -10.05
CA LYS A 224 -11.06 -23.25 -11.24
C LYS A 224 -11.33 -21.76 -11.10
N MET A 225 -10.67 -20.97 -11.93
CA MET A 225 -10.79 -19.52 -11.94
C MET A 225 -11.58 -19.05 -13.16
N PRO A 226 -12.45 -18.02 -13.04
CA PRO A 226 -13.26 -17.55 -14.15
C PRO A 226 -12.40 -16.95 -15.26
N LYS A 227 -12.76 -17.26 -16.52
CA LYS A 227 -12.10 -16.75 -17.72
C LYS A 227 -12.83 -15.57 -18.37
N ASN A 228 -13.91 -15.10 -17.77
CA ASN A 228 -14.83 -14.14 -18.40
C ASN A 228 -14.22 -12.78 -18.78
N ALA A 229 -13.02 -12.48 -18.26
CA ALA A 229 -12.29 -11.24 -18.52
C ALA A 229 -11.18 -11.40 -19.60
N ASP A 230 -11.03 -12.59 -20.19
CA ASP A 230 -9.89 -12.91 -21.08
C ASP A 230 -10.30 -12.91 -22.56
N LYS A 231 -11.13 -11.92 -23.00
CA LYS A 231 -11.73 -11.92 -24.34
C LYS A 231 -10.80 -11.47 -25.47
N SER A 232 -9.69 -10.80 -25.20
CA SER A 232 -8.79 -10.27 -26.22
C SER A 232 -7.33 -10.49 -25.86
N HIS A 233 -6.58 -11.10 -26.78
CA HIS A 233 -5.13 -11.36 -26.64
C HIS A 233 -4.27 -10.42 -27.51
N SER A 234 -4.89 -9.45 -28.22
CA SER A 234 -4.15 -8.50 -29.06
C SER A 234 -3.36 -7.51 -28.20
N ILE A 235 -2.07 -7.34 -28.52
CA ILE A 235 -1.20 -6.39 -27.83
C ILE A 235 -1.12 -5.11 -28.67
N ASP A 236 -2.21 -4.33 -28.68
CA ASP A 236 -2.26 -3.01 -29.33
C ASP A 236 -1.92 -1.91 -28.32
N PHE A 237 -0.63 -1.85 -27.93
CA PHE A 237 -0.18 -0.96 -26.84
C PHE A 237 -0.47 0.51 -27.11
N ILE A 238 -0.01 1.05 -28.24
CA ILE A 238 -0.17 2.50 -28.56
C ILE A 238 -1.65 2.88 -28.75
N PRO A 239 -2.46 2.13 -29.52
CA PRO A 239 -3.88 2.40 -29.62
C PRO A 239 -4.62 2.34 -28.27
N THR A 240 -4.29 1.36 -27.43
CA THR A 240 -4.88 1.22 -26.10
C THR A 240 -4.53 2.40 -25.20
N LEU A 241 -3.26 2.83 -25.19
CA LEU A 241 -2.82 3.99 -24.42
C LEU A 241 -3.53 5.27 -24.87
N LYS A 242 -3.72 5.46 -26.19
CA LYS A 242 -4.51 6.59 -26.73
C LYS A 242 -5.99 6.53 -26.28
N ARG A 243 -6.64 5.34 -26.32
CA ARG A 243 -8.02 5.18 -25.82
C ARG A 243 -8.11 5.50 -24.32
N LEU A 244 -7.20 4.95 -23.48
CA LEU A 244 -7.15 5.23 -22.06
C LEU A 244 -6.95 6.72 -21.78
N TYR A 245 -6.03 7.36 -22.49
CA TYR A 245 -5.79 8.80 -22.35
C TYR A 245 -6.98 9.65 -22.80
N ALA A 246 -7.78 9.21 -23.77
CA ALA A 246 -9.00 9.89 -24.20
C ALA A 246 -10.09 9.87 -23.12
N VAL A 247 -10.13 8.84 -22.25
CA VAL A 247 -11.12 8.72 -21.18
C VAL A 247 -10.78 9.67 -20.03
N LYS A 248 -11.54 10.77 -19.90
CA LYS A 248 -11.33 11.80 -18.86
C LYS A 248 -11.32 11.20 -17.45
N ARG A 249 -12.26 10.29 -17.15
CA ARG A 249 -12.37 9.61 -15.87
C ARG A 249 -11.07 8.88 -15.49
N TYR A 250 -10.44 8.19 -16.44
CA TYR A 250 -9.18 7.49 -16.23
C TYR A 250 -8.03 8.45 -15.95
N ARG A 251 -7.84 9.47 -16.79
CA ARG A 251 -6.75 10.46 -16.60
C ARG A 251 -6.82 11.14 -15.24
N TYR A 252 -8.01 11.63 -14.88
CA TYR A 252 -8.22 12.25 -13.57
C TYR A 252 -8.08 11.24 -12.44
N GLY A 253 -8.43 9.97 -12.68
CA GLY A 253 -8.26 8.88 -11.74
C GLY A 253 -6.79 8.59 -11.43
N VAL A 254 -5.93 8.54 -12.46
CA VAL A 254 -4.47 8.36 -12.29
C VAL A 254 -3.86 9.51 -11.48
N VAL A 255 -4.25 10.77 -11.80
CA VAL A 255 -3.81 11.94 -11.03
C VAL A 255 -4.30 11.87 -9.59
N ALA A 256 -5.59 11.60 -9.38
CA ALA A 256 -6.16 11.47 -8.03
C ALA A 256 -5.47 10.34 -7.22
N GLN A 257 -5.11 9.24 -7.86
CA GLN A 257 -4.41 8.12 -7.24
C GLN A 257 -3.00 8.51 -6.80
N PHE A 258 -2.26 9.27 -7.63
CA PHE A 258 -0.93 9.79 -7.30
C PHE A 258 -0.99 10.69 -6.05
N PHE A 259 -1.90 11.64 -6.02
CA PHE A 259 -2.08 12.53 -4.88
C PHE A 259 -2.60 11.79 -3.64
N TYR A 260 -3.45 10.78 -3.83
CA TYR A 260 -3.94 9.98 -2.71
C TYR A 260 -2.82 9.19 -2.03
N VAL A 261 -2.00 8.47 -2.79
CA VAL A 261 -0.90 7.69 -2.20
C VAL A 261 0.11 8.61 -1.54
N GLY A 262 0.39 9.76 -2.15
CA GLY A 262 1.23 10.77 -1.52
C GLY A 262 0.67 11.26 -0.18
N ALA A 263 -0.62 11.63 -0.12
CA ALA A 263 -1.26 12.06 1.12
C ALA A 263 -1.23 10.98 2.20
N GLN A 264 -1.50 9.73 1.82
CA GLN A 264 -1.49 8.58 2.73
C GLN A 264 -0.11 8.39 3.39
N ILE A 265 0.94 8.33 2.57
CA ILE A 265 2.30 8.13 3.09
C ILE A 265 2.75 9.33 3.91
N MET A 266 2.48 10.56 3.47
CA MET A 266 2.77 11.78 4.23
C MET A 266 2.12 11.77 5.60
N CYS A 267 0.83 11.47 5.69
CA CYS A 267 0.11 11.46 6.98
C CYS A 267 0.65 10.38 7.91
N TRP A 268 0.95 9.19 7.42
CA TRP A 268 1.42 8.08 8.26
C TRP A 268 2.90 8.17 8.66
N THR A 269 3.74 8.70 7.79
CA THR A 269 5.16 8.89 8.10
C THR A 269 5.36 10.01 9.12
N PHE A 270 4.69 11.14 8.93
CA PHE A 270 4.95 12.33 9.74
C PHE A 270 4.06 12.46 10.98
N ILE A 271 3.17 11.50 11.26
CA ILE A 271 2.43 11.44 12.52
C ILE A 271 3.37 11.33 13.73
N ILE A 272 4.51 10.64 13.57
CA ILE A 272 5.49 10.46 14.64
C ILE A 272 6.15 11.80 14.94
N GLN A 273 6.69 12.50 13.93
CA GLN A 273 7.33 13.80 14.09
C GLN A 273 6.36 14.85 14.66
N TYR A 274 5.11 14.85 14.17
CA TYR A 274 4.07 15.72 14.67
C TYR A 274 3.79 15.47 16.16
N GLY A 275 3.55 14.22 16.53
CA GLY A 275 3.24 13.83 17.91
C GLY A 275 4.43 14.02 18.85
N THR A 276 5.64 13.61 18.46
CA THR A 276 6.85 13.80 19.27
C THR A 276 7.03 15.26 19.63
N ARG A 277 6.93 16.16 18.66
CA ARG A 277 7.03 17.58 18.92
C ARG A 277 5.92 18.10 19.84
N LEU A 278 4.68 17.65 19.61
CA LEU A 278 3.53 18.05 20.42
C LEU A 278 3.73 17.67 21.89
N PHE A 279 4.17 16.42 22.15
CA PHE A 279 4.34 15.92 23.52
C PHE A 279 5.58 16.49 24.20
N MET A 280 6.67 16.74 23.45
CA MET A 280 7.83 17.47 23.97
C MET A 280 7.48 18.89 24.38
N ALA A 281 6.62 19.58 23.63
CA ALA A 281 6.12 20.91 24.02
C ALA A 281 5.28 20.88 25.30
N GLN A 282 4.76 19.72 25.70
CA GLN A 282 4.06 19.48 26.97
C GLN A 282 5.00 19.04 28.12
N GLY A 283 6.32 19.02 27.88
CA GLY A 283 7.34 18.66 28.88
C GLY A 283 7.70 17.18 28.92
N MET A 284 7.29 16.38 27.94
CA MET A 284 7.66 14.97 27.85
C MET A 284 9.07 14.83 27.30
N GLU A 285 9.83 13.84 27.80
CA GLU A 285 11.12 13.45 27.23
C GLU A 285 10.97 12.93 25.78
N GLU A 286 11.92 13.22 24.91
CA GLU A 286 11.86 12.92 23.47
C GLU A 286 11.56 11.45 23.20
N GLN A 287 12.27 10.53 23.87
CA GLN A 287 12.07 9.09 23.68
C GLN A 287 10.66 8.65 24.08
N ALA A 288 10.15 9.14 25.19
CA ALA A 288 8.78 8.84 25.65
C ALA A 288 7.73 9.42 24.69
N ALA A 289 7.96 10.64 24.19
CA ALA A 289 7.11 11.32 23.22
C ALA A 289 7.06 10.55 21.87
N GLU A 290 8.19 10.05 21.41
CA GLU A 290 8.28 9.22 20.19
C GLU A 290 7.49 7.92 20.35
N VAL A 291 7.71 7.19 21.45
CA VAL A 291 6.97 5.95 21.74
C VAL A 291 5.47 6.18 21.81
N LEU A 292 5.03 7.28 22.44
CA LEU A 292 3.61 7.63 22.51
C LEU A 292 3.07 7.96 21.10
N SER A 293 3.82 8.68 20.30
CA SER A 293 3.44 9.04 18.92
C SER A 293 3.31 7.79 18.03
N GLN A 294 4.18 6.79 18.20
CA GLN A 294 4.06 5.49 17.52
C GLN A 294 2.79 4.74 17.92
N LYS A 295 2.36 4.83 19.19
CA LYS A 295 1.07 4.24 19.62
C LYS A 295 -0.11 4.90 18.90
N TYR A 296 -0.09 6.22 18.72
CA TYR A 296 -1.10 6.91 17.93
C TYR A 296 -1.09 6.49 16.45
N ASN A 297 0.08 6.23 15.87
CA ASN A 297 0.19 5.69 14.51
C ASN A 297 -0.46 4.30 14.39
N ILE A 298 -0.21 3.40 15.36
CA ILE A 298 -0.86 2.09 15.40
C ILE A 298 -2.39 2.23 15.51
N VAL A 299 -2.87 3.12 16.38
CA VAL A 299 -4.31 3.43 16.51
C VAL A 299 -4.88 3.93 15.19
N ALA A 300 -4.17 4.82 14.48
CA ALA A 300 -4.56 5.34 13.18
C ALA A 300 -4.69 4.21 12.13
N MET A 301 -3.77 3.25 12.12
CA MET A 301 -3.83 2.07 11.24
C MET A 301 -5.01 1.14 11.57
N VAL A 302 -5.29 0.92 12.86
CA VAL A 302 -6.46 0.13 13.29
C VAL A 302 -7.76 0.82 12.87
N ILE A 303 -7.87 2.14 13.08
CA ILE A 303 -9.03 2.94 12.67
C ILE A 303 -9.19 2.89 11.15
N PHE A 304 -8.10 3.01 10.39
CA PHE A 304 -8.11 2.86 8.93
C PHE A 304 -8.67 1.49 8.49
N CYS A 305 -8.24 0.41 9.15
CA CYS A 305 -8.71 -0.94 8.86
C CYS A 305 -10.22 -1.06 9.14
N ILE A 306 -10.69 -0.67 10.33
CA ILE A 306 -12.09 -0.73 10.72
C ILE A 306 -12.95 0.14 9.79
N SER A 307 -12.53 1.37 9.53
CA SER A 307 -13.23 2.32 8.66
C SER A 307 -13.38 1.79 7.24
N ARG A 308 -12.43 1.01 6.73
CA ARG A 308 -12.52 0.40 5.40
C ARG A 308 -13.69 -0.58 5.31
N PHE A 309 -13.91 -1.41 6.32
CA PHE A 309 -15.07 -2.30 6.37
C PHE A 309 -16.38 -1.51 6.48
N VAL A 310 -16.44 -0.52 7.37
CA VAL A 310 -17.62 0.34 7.53
C VAL A 310 -17.95 1.07 6.21
N CYS A 311 -16.97 1.70 5.59
CA CYS A 311 -17.15 2.41 4.33
C CYS A 311 -17.57 1.46 3.18
N THR A 312 -17.08 0.23 3.17
CA THR A 312 -17.49 -0.79 2.20
C THR A 312 -18.99 -1.15 2.34
N LEU A 313 -19.50 -1.16 3.57
CA LEU A 313 -20.94 -1.33 3.82
C LEU A 313 -21.74 -0.11 3.34
N ILE A 314 -21.24 1.11 3.61
CA ILE A 314 -21.88 2.36 3.17
C ILE A 314 -21.97 2.42 1.63
N LEU A 315 -20.99 1.90 0.90
CA LEU A 315 -21.01 1.81 -0.57
C LEU A 315 -22.18 0.96 -1.12
N LYS A 316 -22.92 0.25 -0.26
CA LYS A 316 -24.18 -0.40 -0.67
C LYS A 316 -25.29 0.62 -0.97
N TYR A 317 -25.27 1.74 -0.29
CA TYR A 317 -26.36 2.73 -0.28
C TYR A 317 -25.96 4.06 -0.93
N VAL A 318 -24.67 4.35 -1.02
CA VAL A 318 -24.12 5.63 -1.48
C VAL A 318 -23.27 5.44 -2.72
N ASN A 319 -23.41 6.34 -3.69
CA ASN A 319 -22.59 6.39 -4.90
C ASN A 319 -21.09 6.52 -4.53
N PRO A 320 -20.18 5.71 -5.12
CA PRO A 320 -18.75 5.74 -4.82
C PRO A 320 -18.09 7.12 -4.96
N GLY A 321 -18.42 7.86 -6.02
CA GLY A 321 -17.90 9.21 -6.25
C GLY A 321 -18.40 10.22 -5.20
N GLN A 322 -19.65 10.08 -4.74
CA GLN A 322 -20.18 10.92 -3.67
C GLN A 322 -19.53 10.61 -2.33
N LEU A 323 -19.39 9.35 -1.97
CA LEU A 323 -18.74 8.95 -0.72
C LEU A 323 -17.27 9.37 -0.71
N LEU A 324 -16.55 9.16 -1.81
CA LEU A 324 -15.17 9.63 -1.97
C LEU A 324 -15.04 11.14 -1.74
N LYS A 325 -15.94 11.94 -2.34
CA LYS A 325 -15.99 13.40 -2.15
C LYS A 325 -16.18 13.77 -0.69
N VAL A 326 -17.18 13.17 -0.01
CA VAL A 326 -17.50 13.50 1.39
C VAL A 326 -16.31 13.20 2.30
N LEU A 327 -15.69 12.03 2.13
CA LEU A 327 -14.54 11.65 2.94
C LEU A 327 -13.30 12.49 2.63
N ALA A 328 -13.09 12.91 1.38
CA ALA A 328 -12.00 13.80 1.03
C ALA A 328 -12.18 15.21 1.62
N ILE A 329 -13.41 15.73 1.68
CA ILE A 329 -13.73 16.97 2.41
C ILE A 329 -13.49 16.80 3.91
N ALA A 330 -13.97 15.70 4.50
CA ALA A 330 -13.74 15.43 5.93
C ALA A 330 -12.23 15.32 6.24
N ALA A 331 -11.45 14.64 5.39
CA ALA A 331 -10.00 14.59 5.52
C ALA A 331 -9.37 15.98 5.43
N SER A 332 -9.82 16.82 4.50
CA SER A 332 -9.34 18.23 4.38
C SER A 332 -9.61 19.04 5.65
N LEU A 333 -10.81 18.90 6.23
CA LEU A 333 -11.16 19.57 7.49
C LEU A 333 -10.31 19.07 8.67
N CYS A 334 -10.08 17.75 8.75
CA CYS A 334 -9.19 17.18 9.75
C CYS A 334 -7.75 17.72 9.58
N VAL A 335 -7.24 17.79 8.35
CA VAL A 335 -5.89 18.31 8.07
C VAL A 335 -5.79 19.81 8.43
N LEU A 336 -6.82 20.60 8.21
CA LEU A 336 -6.86 21.98 8.72
C LEU A 336 -6.76 21.98 10.26
N GLY A 337 -7.44 21.07 10.94
CA GLY A 337 -7.25 20.87 12.39
C GLY A 337 -5.80 20.55 12.76
N VAL A 338 -5.12 19.67 12.01
CA VAL A 338 -3.68 19.34 12.23
C VAL A 338 -2.79 20.59 12.09
N ILE A 339 -3.08 21.45 11.11
CA ILE A 339 -2.28 22.67 10.86
C ILE A 339 -2.46 23.68 11.98
N PHE A 340 -3.69 23.95 12.39
CA PHE A 340 -4.00 25.07 13.27
C PHE A 340 -4.11 24.70 14.75
N LEU A 341 -4.50 23.46 15.09
CA LEU A 341 -4.63 23.02 16.47
C LEU A 341 -3.30 22.44 16.97
N GLN A 342 -2.51 23.27 17.65
CA GLN A 342 -1.22 22.89 18.22
C GLN A 342 -1.37 22.18 19.58
N ASN A 343 -2.31 21.25 19.70
CA ASN A 343 -2.64 20.52 20.92
C ASN A 343 -3.08 19.09 20.58
N ILE A 344 -3.50 18.33 21.60
CA ILE A 344 -3.93 16.93 21.44
C ILE A 344 -5.08 16.75 20.44
N TYR A 345 -5.95 17.75 20.24
CA TYR A 345 -7.01 17.67 19.26
C TYR A 345 -6.48 17.65 17.83
N GLY A 346 -5.34 18.32 17.56
CA GLY A 346 -4.63 18.19 16.29
C GLY A 346 -4.16 16.77 16.02
N MET A 347 -3.67 16.08 17.07
CA MET A 347 -3.31 14.64 16.96
C MET A 347 -4.54 13.77 16.68
N TYR A 348 -5.67 14.03 17.35
CA TYR A 348 -6.92 13.32 17.07
C TYR A 348 -7.43 13.57 15.63
N CYS A 349 -7.30 14.81 15.15
CA CYS A 349 -7.59 15.13 13.76
C CYS A 349 -6.72 14.29 12.80
N LEU A 350 -5.40 14.15 13.06
CA LEU A 350 -4.49 13.39 12.22
C LEU A 350 -4.83 11.89 12.22
N VAL A 351 -5.20 11.34 13.38
CA VAL A 351 -5.75 9.97 13.47
C VAL A 351 -7.06 9.85 12.69
N GLY A 352 -7.93 10.85 12.75
CA GLY A 352 -9.20 10.92 12.01
C GLY A 352 -9.02 10.94 10.49
N VAL A 353 -7.94 11.55 9.99
CA VAL A 353 -7.58 11.50 8.56
C VAL A 353 -7.48 10.05 8.08
N SER A 354 -6.91 9.14 8.89
CA SER A 354 -6.77 7.73 8.54
C SER A 354 -8.12 7.05 8.30
N ALA A 355 -9.15 7.38 9.08
CA ALA A 355 -10.50 6.90 8.84
C ALA A 355 -11.02 7.34 7.47
N CYS A 356 -10.83 8.62 7.14
CA CYS A 356 -11.29 9.20 5.88
C CYS A 356 -10.55 8.62 4.66
N MET A 357 -9.26 8.32 4.79
CA MET A 357 -8.45 7.76 3.71
C MET A 357 -8.80 6.30 3.37
N SER A 358 -9.46 5.59 4.26
CA SER A 358 -9.56 4.13 4.25
C SER A 358 -10.10 3.52 2.95
N LEU A 359 -11.08 4.16 2.29
CA LEU A 359 -11.69 3.63 1.06
C LEU A 359 -11.14 4.28 -0.23
N MET A 360 -10.31 5.34 -0.13
CA MET A 360 -10.01 6.18 -1.30
C MET A 360 -9.29 5.42 -2.40
N PHE A 361 -8.25 4.63 -2.08
CA PHE A 361 -7.48 3.87 -3.06
C PHE A 361 -8.36 2.97 -3.95
N PRO A 362 -9.07 1.98 -3.39
CA PRO A 362 -9.88 1.08 -4.20
C PRO A 362 -11.07 1.77 -4.87
N THR A 363 -11.56 2.85 -4.30
CA THR A 363 -12.67 3.61 -4.89
C THR A 363 -12.23 4.41 -6.11
N ILE A 364 -11.11 5.13 -6.03
CA ILE A 364 -10.51 5.84 -7.19
C ILE A 364 -10.20 4.82 -8.28
N TYR A 365 -9.58 3.69 -7.93
CA TYR A 365 -9.22 2.62 -8.84
C TYR A 365 -10.45 2.03 -9.54
N GLY A 366 -11.49 1.68 -8.78
CA GLY A 366 -12.73 1.12 -9.32
C GLY A 366 -13.49 2.09 -10.21
N ILE A 367 -13.55 3.37 -9.84
CA ILE A 367 -14.17 4.42 -10.68
C ILE A 367 -13.37 4.61 -11.96
N ALA A 368 -12.05 4.71 -11.88
CA ALA A 368 -11.18 4.96 -13.03
C ALA A 368 -11.27 3.87 -14.09
N LEU A 369 -11.39 2.60 -13.69
CA LEU A 369 -11.46 1.44 -14.61
C LEU A 369 -12.88 1.01 -15.00
N LYS A 370 -13.93 1.65 -14.48
CA LYS A 370 -15.31 1.29 -14.79
C LYS A 370 -15.58 1.37 -16.30
N GLY A 371 -16.17 0.32 -16.89
CA GLY A 371 -16.54 0.29 -18.32
C GLY A 371 -15.38 0.19 -19.30
N MET A 372 -14.14 -0.13 -18.84
CA MET A 372 -12.99 -0.22 -19.73
C MET A 372 -12.79 -1.59 -20.38
N GLY A 373 -13.55 -2.61 -19.97
CA GLY A 373 -13.42 -3.94 -20.57
C GLY A 373 -11.97 -4.43 -20.58
N ASP A 374 -11.49 -4.86 -21.75
CA ASP A 374 -10.12 -5.39 -21.91
C ASP A 374 -9.01 -4.32 -21.70
N ASP A 375 -9.31 -3.04 -21.92
CA ASP A 375 -8.34 -1.96 -21.71
C ASP A 375 -8.05 -1.73 -20.20
N ALA A 376 -8.89 -2.28 -19.30
CA ALA A 376 -8.66 -2.24 -17.86
C ALA A 376 -7.32 -2.88 -17.43
N LYS A 377 -6.82 -3.87 -18.21
CA LYS A 377 -5.52 -4.52 -17.95
C LYS A 377 -4.37 -3.53 -18.03
N PHE A 378 -4.35 -2.68 -19.05
CA PHE A 378 -3.36 -1.60 -19.18
C PHE A 378 -3.69 -0.39 -18.31
N GLY A 379 -4.98 -0.09 -18.12
CA GLY A 379 -5.43 0.95 -17.20
C GLY A 379 -4.98 0.69 -15.76
N ALA A 380 -4.96 -0.56 -15.35
CA ALA A 380 -4.42 -1.00 -14.07
C ALA A 380 -2.95 -0.57 -13.88
N ALA A 381 -2.10 -0.78 -14.89
CA ALA A 381 -0.68 -0.41 -14.81
C ALA A 381 -0.48 1.08 -14.54
N GLY A 382 -1.22 1.96 -15.21
CA GLY A 382 -1.12 3.40 -14.99
C GLY A 382 -1.53 3.82 -13.57
N LEU A 383 -2.56 3.17 -13.00
CA LEU A 383 -2.96 3.41 -11.62
C LEU A 383 -1.96 2.87 -10.60
N ILE A 384 -1.28 1.75 -10.89
CA ILE A 384 -0.20 1.21 -10.07
C ILE A 384 1.05 2.10 -10.16
N MET A 385 1.39 2.61 -11.34
CA MET A 385 2.48 3.59 -11.47
C MET A 385 2.22 4.87 -10.67
N ALA A 386 0.97 5.26 -10.48
CA ALA A 386 0.60 6.41 -9.66
C ALA A 386 0.98 6.25 -8.16
N ILE A 387 1.30 5.03 -7.70
CA ILE A 387 1.86 4.77 -6.36
C ILE A 387 3.19 5.53 -6.15
N LEU A 388 3.85 5.95 -7.24
CA LEU A 388 5.02 6.82 -7.20
C LEU A 388 4.78 8.12 -6.41
N GLY A 389 3.53 8.58 -6.28
CA GLY A 389 3.18 9.72 -5.42
C GLY A 389 3.65 9.57 -3.98
N GLY A 390 3.66 8.32 -3.46
CA GLY A 390 4.17 7.99 -2.13
C GLY A 390 5.69 8.08 -1.97
N SER A 391 6.45 8.16 -3.07
CA SER A 391 7.90 8.36 -3.04
C SER A 391 8.31 9.80 -3.35
N VAL A 392 7.48 10.54 -4.08
CA VAL A 392 7.79 11.91 -4.55
C VAL A 392 7.34 12.97 -3.55
N LEU A 393 6.14 12.83 -2.98
CA LEU A 393 5.55 13.87 -2.12
C LEU A 393 6.11 13.91 -0.69
N PRO A 394 6.40 12.80 0.01
CA PRO A 394 6.94 12.84 1.36
C PRO A 394 8.28 13.57 1.50
N PRO A 395 9.26 13.47 0.58
CA PRO A 395 10.48 14.29 0.64
C PRO A 395 10.22 15.80 0.60
N LEU A 396 9.18 16.23 -0.12
CA LEU A 396 8.79 17.66 -0.14
C LEU A 396 8.24 18.09 1.23
N GLN A 397 7.47 17.23 1.89
CA GLN A 397 7.00 17.51 3.25
C GLN A 397 8.16 17.53 4.24
N ALA A 398 9.10 16.58 4.15
CA ALA A 398 10.30 16.56 4.99
C ALA A 398 11.11 17.84 4.86
N ALA A 399 11.33 18.33 3.64
CA ALA A 399 12.04 19.60 3.39
C ALA A 399 11.36 20.81 4.04
N ILE A 400 10.02 20.82 4.14
CA ILE A 400 9.32 21.86 4.90
C ILE A 400 9.56 21.69 6.41
N ILE A 401 9.53 20.46 6.92
CA ILE A 401 9.74 20.16 8.35
C ILE A 401 11.13 20.58 8.80
N ASP A 402 12.16 20.41 7.96
CA ASP A 402 13.54 20.78 8.25
C ASP A 402 13.73 22.29 8.48
N CYS A 403 12.82 23.12 7.98
CA CYS A 403 12.82 24.56 8.26
C CYS A 403 12.49 24.93 9.72
N LYS A 404 12.10 23.94 10.57
CA LYS A 404 11.74 24.05 12.00
C LYS A 404 10.55 24.98 12.29
N THR A 405 10.60 26.22 11.87
CA THR A 405 9.52 27.23 12.00
C THR A 405 9.36 28.02 10.70
N LEU A 406 8.12 28.22 10.29
CA LEU A 406 7.74 29.01 9.11
C LEU A 406 6.54 29.91 9.47
N TRP A 407 6.64 31.20 9.17
CA TRP A 407 5.59 32.18 9.44
C TRP A 407 5.08 32.18 10.90
N GLY A 408 5.97 31.96 11.87
CA GLY A 408 5.63 31.90 13.29
C GLY A 408 4.90 30.62 13.75
N MET A 409 4.73 29.65 12.83
CA MET A 409 4.14 28.34 13.12
C MET A 409 5.20 27.24 13.08
N PRO A 410 4.97 26.15 13.81
CA PRO A 410 5.80 24.95 13.67
C PRO A 410 5.77 24.42 12.25
N ALA A 411 6.94 24.25 11.62
CA ALA A 411 7.05 23.77 10.24
C ALA A 411 6.42 22.39 10.05
N VAL A 412 6.45 21.53 11.09
CA VAL A 412 5.80 20.23 11.03
C VAL A 412 4.27 20.36 10.88
N ASN A 413 3.61 21.32 11.55
CA ASN A 413 2.19 21.59 11.39
C ASN A 413 1.89 22.12 9.98
N LEU A 414 2.66 23.13 9.56
CA LEU A 414 2.48 23.78 8.26
C LEU A 414 2.73 22.82 7.09
N SER A 415 3.62 21.84 7.26
CA SER A 415 3.94 20.83 6.22
C SER A 415 2.72 20.04 5.75
N PHE A 416 1.68 19.94 6.60
CA PHE A 416 0.41 19.28 6.26
C PHE A 416 -0.43 20.04 5.22
N VAL A 417 0.00 21.23 4.79
CA VAL A 417 -0.57 21.90 3.60
C VAL A 417 -0.43 21.01 2.35
N LEU A 418 0.63 20.20 2.23
CA LEU A 418 0.78 19.27 1.11
C LEU A 418 -0.30 18.19 1.09
N PRO A 419 -0.55 17.41 2.17
CA PRO A 419 -1.72 16.52 2.24
C PRO A 419 -3.05 17.24 1.99
N LEU A 420 -3.22 18.48 2.47
CA LEU A 420 -4.42 19.27 2.22
C LEU A 420 -4.67 19.47 0.72
N VAL A 421 -3.64 19.90 -0.02
CA VAL A 421 -3.71 20.05 -1.49
C VAL A 421 -4.09 18.72 -2.15
N CYS A 422 -3.51 17.61 -1.68
CA CYS A 422 -3.84 16.28 -2.19
C CYS A 422 -5.33 15.95 -2.00
N PHE A 423 -5.90 16.19 -0.80
CA PHE A 423 -7.31 15.92 -0.53
C PHE A 423 -8.24 16.85 -1.31
N VAL A 424 -7.84 18.09 -1.59
CA VAL A 424 -8.60 18.98 -2.47
C VAL A 424 -8.68 18.40 -3.90
N VAL A 425 -7.56 17.89 -4.44
CA VAL A 425 -7.54 17.21 -5.75
C VAL A 425 -8.49 16.01 -5.77
N ILE A 426 -8.46 15.18 -4.71
CA ILE A 426 -9.36 14.02 -4.57
C ILE A 426 -10.82 14.46 -4.46
N THR A 427 -11.10 15.54 -3.74
CA THR A 427 -12.44 16.13 -3.62
C THR A 427 -12.99 16.54 -4.99
N VAL A 428 -12.18 17.22 -5.80
CA VAL A 428 -12.53 17.63 -7.17
C VAL A 428 -12.81 16.41 -8.05
N TYR A 429 -11.98 15.37 -7.96
CA TYR A 429 -12.19 14.12 -8.67
C TYR A 429 -13.53 13.47 -8.25
N GLY A 430 -13.77 13.27 -6.96
CA GLY A 430 -15.02 12.70 -6.44
C GLY A 430 -16.25 13.51 -6.84
N HIS A 431 -16.14 14.86 -6.86
CA HIS A 431 -17.22 15.73 -7.28
C HIS A 431 -17.58 15.55 -8.76
N ARG A 432 -16.59 15.44 -9.63
CA ARG A 432 -16.82 15.19 -11.07
C ARG A 432 -17.42 13.81 -11.31
N MET A 433 -16.90 12.80 -10.64
CA MET A 433 -17.31 11.39 -10.86
C MET A 433 -18.70 11.05 -10.28
N ARG A 434 -19.25 11.83 -9.34
CA ARG A 434 -20.61 11.60 -8.82
C ARG A 434 -21.70 11.75 -9.88
N ARG A 435 -21.45 12.50 -10.96
CA ARG A 435 -22.41 12.78 -12.04
C ARG A 435 -22.35 11.72 -13.17
N GLU A 436 -21.34 10.88 -13.19
CA GLU A 436 -21.12 9.86 -14.23
C GLU A 436 -21.65 8.47 -13.79
N HIS A 437 -22.30 8.41 -12.66
CA HIS A 437 -22.99 7.25 -12.08
C HIS A 437 -24.49 7.50 -11.97
#